data_ce2c4ae9f343c1dd0902ebe9a4e4886a
#
_entry.id   ce2c4ae9f343c1dd0902ebe9a4e4886a
#
_cell.length_a   1.000
_cell.length_b   1.000
_cell.length_c   1.000
_cell.angle_alpha   90.00
_cell.angle_beta   90.00
_cell.angle_gamma   90.00
#
_symmetry.space_group_name_H-M   'P 1'
#
loop_
_entity.id
_entity.type
_entity.pdbx_description
1 polymer ?
#
loop_
_entity_poly.entity_id
_entity_poly.type
_entity_poly.pdbx_seq_one_letter_code
_entity_poly.pdbx_strand_id
1 'polypeptide(L)'
;MPRSIQEILDHADELAKRFEDYDPQPGDERPVEEYLIQRAAIARARSERQIVEAVTSARSKGLSWQRIGELLGTSAQAAQQRYGHLVETA
;
A
#
# COMPACT_ATOMS: atom_id res chain seq x y z
N MET A 1 6.30 -11.65 8.61
CA MET A 1 6.78 -10.52 9.39
C MET A 1 6.10 -9.25 8.95
N PRO A 2 5.69 -8.41 9.88
CA PRO A 2 5.13 -7.12 9.47
C PRO A 2 6.21 -6.26 8.84
N ARG A 3 5.87 -5.60 7.75
CA ARG A 3 6.78 -4.67 7.09
C ARG A 3 6.65 -3.30 7.73
N SER A 4 7.76 -2.58 7.85
CA SER A 4 7.73 -1.21 8.28
C SER A 4 7.05 -0.34 7.22
N ILE A 5 6.59 0.85 7.63
CA ILE A 5 6.05 1.82 6.69
C ILE A 5 7.07 2.14 5.61
N GLN A 6 8.34 2.31 6.01
CA GLN A 6 9.39 2.64 5.07
C GLN A 6 9.60 1.53 4.03
N GLU A 7 9.55 0.27 4.45
CA GLU A 7 9.68 -0.85 3.52
C GLU A 7 8.54 -0.88 2.51
N ILE A 8 7.31 -0.61 2.98
CA ILE A 8 6.15 -0.56 2.10
C ILE A 8 6.30 0.55 1.07
N LEU A 9 6.73 1.74 1.51
CA LEU A 9 6.92 2.89 0.63
C LEU A 9 8.04 2.64 -0.38
N ASP A 10 9.16 2.08 0.09
CA ASP A 10 10.30 1.80 -0.78
C ASP A 10 9.92 0.78 -1.85
N HIS A 11 9.17 -0.25 -1.47
CA HIS A 11 8.73 -1.26 -2.42
C HIS A 11 7.78 -0.67 -3.47
N ALA A 12 6.85 0.18 -3.04
CA ALA A 12 5.93 0.84 -3.95
C ALA A 12 6.66 1.77 -4.92
N ASP A 13 7.62 2.55 -4.41
CA ASP A 13 8.40 3.48 -5.23
C ASP A 13 9.28 2.72 -6.22
N GLU A 14 9.90 1.62 -5.78
CA GLU A 14 10.72 0.79 -6.66
C GLU A 14 9.91 0.20 -7.81
N LEU A 15 8.72 -0.33 -7.51
CA LEU A 15 7.84 -0.88 -8.54
C LEU A 15 7.39 0.20 -9.51
N ALA A 16 7.00 1.36 -9.01
CA ALA A 16 6.56 2.47 -9.85
C ALA A 16 7.69 2.93 -10.77
N LYS A 17 8.91 3.04 -10.23
CA LYS A 17 10.06 3.47 -11.02
C LYS A 17 10.39 2.47 -12.12
N ARG A 18 10.39 1.19 -11.81
CA ARG A 18 10.62 0.15 -12.82
C ARG A 18 9.63 0.25 -13.96
N PHE A 19 8.39 0.55 -13.62
CA PHE A 19 7.33 0.65 -14.60
C PHE A 19 7.47 1.90 -15.45
N GLU A 20 7.83 3.02 -14.85
CA GLU A 20 8.01 4.30 -15.53
C GLU A 20 9.26 4.30 -16.42
N ASP A 21 10.32 3.62 -15.97
CA ASP A 21 11.57 3.55 -16.72
C ASP A 21 11.57 2.45 -17.78
N TYR A 22 10.49 1.68 -17.88
CA TYR A 22 10.41 0.60 -18.85
C TYR A 22 10.37 1.14 -20.26
N ASP A 23 11.35 0.75 -21.08
CA ASP A 23 11.47 1.11 -22.47
C ASP A 23 11.36 -0.17 -23.32
N PRO A 24 10.19 -0.43 -23.95
CA PRO A 24 9.99 -1.67 -24.71
C PRO A 24 10.96 -1.74 -25.88
N GLN A 25 11.71 -2.83 -25.94
CA GLN A 25 12.62 -3.11 -27.06
C GLN A 25 12.02 -4.15 -27.99
N PRO A 26 12.39 -4.15 -29.27
CA PRO A 26 11.97 -5.24 -30.15
C PRO A 26 12.39 -6.58 -29.57
N GLY A 27 11.44 -7.49 -29.40
CA GLY A 27 11.68 -8.80 -28.79
C GLY A 27 11.36 -8.90 -27.32
N ASP A 28 11.08 -7.77 -26.65
CA ASP A 28 10.71 -7.74 -25.23
C ASP A 28 9.19 -7.82 -25.06
N GLU A 29 8.55 -8.59 -25.89
CA GLU A 29 7.10 -8.69 -25.84
C GLU A 29 6.66 -9.50 -24.64
N ARG A 30 5.90 -8.86 -23.75
CA ARG A 30 5.29 -9.54 -22.62
C ARG A 30 3.82 -9.80 -22.92
N PRO A 31 3.30 -10.95 -22.46
CA PRO A 31 1.86 -11.16 -22.49
C PRO A 31 1.13 -10.00 -21.81
N VAL A 32 0.02 -9.59 -22.41
CA VAL A 32 -0.82 -8.51 -21.87
C VAL A 32 -1.22 -8.80 -20.43
N GLU A 33 -1.47 -10.08 -20.11
CA GLU A 33 -1.89 -10.51 -18.79
C GLU A 33 -0.83 -10.21 -17.73
N GLU A 34 0.43 -10.45 -18.05
CA GLU A 34 1.52 -10.13 -17.12
C GLU A 34 1.63 -8.64 -16.87
N TYR A 35 1.50 -7.86 -17.93
CA TYR A 35 1.52 -6.41 -17.84
C TYR A 35 0.39 -5.89 -16.95
N LEU A 36 -0.81 -6.43 -17.11
CA LEU A 36 -1.97 -6.04 -16.33
C LEU A 36 -1.78 -6.40 -14.85
N ILE A 37 -1.18 -7.55 -14.57
CA ILE A 37 -0.88 -7.93 -13.19
C ILE A 37 0.12 -6.97 -12.55
N GLN A 38 1.15 -6.59 -13.28
CA GLN A 38 2.13 -5.62 -12.78
C GLN A 38 1.50 -4.27 -12.48
N ARG A 39 0.65 -3.79 -13.37
CA ARG A 39 -0.07 -2.53 -13.14
C ARG A 39 -0.96 -2.61 -11.90
N ALA A 40 -1.67 -3.71 -11.74
CA ALA A 40 -2.54 -3.92 -10.58
C ALA A 40 -1.73 -3.98 -9.29
N ALA A 41 -0.55 -4.61 -9.30
CA ALA A 41 0.32 -4.69 -8.14
C ALA A 41 0.83 -3.30 -7.73
N ILE A 42 1.18 -2.46 -8.69
CA ILE A 42 1.61 -1.08 -8.42
C ILE A 42 0.45 -0.27 -7.83
N ALA A 43 -0.73 -0.40 -8.41
CA ALA A 43 -1.92 0.30 -7.92
C ALA A 43 -2.24 -0.11 -6.47
N ARG A 44 -2.11 -1.40 -6.16
CA ARG A 44 -2.31 -1.90 -4.80
C ARG A 44 -1.30 -1.30 -3.83
N ALA A 45 -0.02 -1.26 -4.22
CA ALA A 45 1.03 -0.71 -3.37
C ALA A 45 0.80 0.77 -3.08
N ARG A 46 0.41 1.53 -4.09
CA ARG A 46 0.08 2.96 -3.91
C ARG A 46 -1.13 3.14 -3.01
N SER A 47 -2.15 2.30 -3.17
CA SER A 47 -3.34 2.34 -2.35
C SER A 47 -3.03 2.03 -0.89
N GLU A 48 -2.21 1.02 -0.63
CA GLU A 48 -1.77 0.67 0.73
C GLU A 48 -1.00 1.83 1.38
N ARG A 49 -0.11 2.47 0.65
CA ARG A 49 0.61 3.64 1.16
C ARG A 49 -0.37 4.74 1.55
N GLN A 50 -1.34 5.01 0.71
CA GLN A 50 -2.34 6.03 0.95
C GLN A 50 -3.16 5.71 2.21
N ILE A 51 -3.53 4.45 2.39
CA ILE A 51 -4.28 4.02 3.57
C ILE A 51 -3.43 4.18 4.83
N VAL A 52 -2.17 3.75 4.81
CA VAL A 52 -1.28 3.88 5.95
C VAL A 52 -1.12 5.35 6.36
N GLU A 53 -0.91 6.23 5.39
CA GLU A 53 -0.80 7.67 5.67
C GLU A 53 -2.09 8.23 6.26
N ALA A 54 -3.24 7.84 5.73
CA ALA A 54 -4.53 8.30 6.22
C ALA A 54 -4.82 7.78 7.64
N VAL A 55 -4.52 6.52 7.91
CA VAL A 55 -4.72 5.93 9.24
C VAL A 55 -3.78 6.59 10.24
N THR A 56 -2.55 6.85 9.87
CA THR A 56 -1.58 7.54 10.72
C THR A 56 -2.12 8.91 11.11
N SER A 57 -2.60 9.67 10.14
CA SER A 57 -3.19 10.99 10.39
C SER A 57 -4.43 10.90 11.28
N ALA A 58 -5.30 9.93 11.00
CA ALA A 58 -6.52 9.74 11.79
C ALA A 58 -6.21 9.42 13.25
N ARG A 59 -5.25 8.53 13.48
CA ARG A 59 -4.86 8.17 14.84
C ARG A 59 -4.23 9.35 15.58
N SER A 60 -3.44 10.16 14.88
CA SER A 60 -2.84 11.35 15.51
C SER A 60 -3.89 12.36 15.92
N LYS A 61 -5.06 12.34 15.31
CA LYS A 61 -6.18 13.22 15.65
C LYS A 61 -7.21 12.57 16.57
N GLY A 62 -6.91 11.38 17.06
CA GLY A 62 -7.73 10.72 18.06
C GLY A 62 -8.88 9.87 17.54
N LEU A 63 -8.94 9.57 16.24
CA LEU A 63 -9.97 8.67 15.73
C LEU A 63 -9.77 7.27 16.33
N SER A 64 -10.89 6.66 16.73
CA SER A 64 -10.86 5.30 17.27
C SER A 64 -10.65 4.28 16.19
N TRP A 65 -10.14 3.12 16.55
CA TRP A 65 -10.03 1.99 15.63
C TRP A 65 -11.39 1.54 15.12
N GLN A 66 -12.43 1.70 15.94
CA GLN A 66 -13.78 1.37 15.50
C GLN A 66 -14.20 2.24 14.32
N ARG A 67 -13.96 3.54 14.41
CA ARG A 67 -14.31 4.46 13.33
C ARG A 67 -13.47 4.22 12.10
N ILE A 68 -12.17 3.99 12.29
CA ILE A 68 -11.27 3.68 11.18
C ILE A 68 -11.71 2.40 10.48
N GLY A 69 -12.05 1.37 11.25
CA GLY A 69 -12.55 0.12 10.68
C GLY A 69 -13.82 0.32 9.87
N GLU A 70 -14.77 1.10 10.41
CA GLU A 70 -16.01 1.41 9.67
C GLU A 70 -15.72 2.06 8.32
N LEU A 71 -14.82 3.03 8.30
CA LEU A 71 -14.46 3.74 7.08
C LEU A 71 -13.73 2.85 6.07
N LEU A 72 -12.94 1.90 6.56
CA LEU A 72 -12.23 0.95 5.70
C LEU A 72 -13.08 -0.25 5.28
N GLY A 73 -14.26 -0.39 5.89
CA GLY A 73 -15.13 -1.53 5.60
C GLY A 73 -14.73 -2.80 6.32
N THR A 74 -14.12 -2.68 7.51
CA THR A 74 -13.68 -3.82 8.29
C THR A 74 -13.98 -3.60 9.78
N SER A 75 -13.66 -4.59 10.62
CA SER A 75 -13.83 -4.45 12.07
C SER A 75 -12.70 -3.59 12.66
N ALA A 76 -12.95 -3.06 13.87
CA ALA A 76 -11.92 -2.35 14.63
C ALA A 76 -10.71 -3.22 14.87
N GLN A 77 -10.95 -4.48 15.25
CA GLN A 77 -9.88 -5.43 15.55
C GLN A 77 -9.03 -5.70 14.30
N ALA A 78 -9.66 -5.92 13.16
CA ALA A 78 -8.93 -6.18 11.91
C ALA A 78 -8.11 -4.96 11.49
N ALA A 79 -8.67 -3.76 11.60
CA ALA A 79 -7.93 -2.53 11.28
C ALA A 79 -6.74 -2.35 12.20
N GLN A 80 -6.90 -2.57 13.49
CA GLN A 80 -5.82 -2.45 14.45
C GLN A 80 -4.73 -3.49 14.23
N GLN A 81 -5.11 -4.73 13.93
CA GLN A 81 -4.13 -5.78 13.64
C GLN A 81 -3.32 -5.46 12.41
N ARG A 82 -3.94 -4.92 11.39
CA ARG A 82 -3.27 -4.63 10.13
C ARG A 82 -2.39 -3.38 10.21
N TYR A 83 -2.86 -2.33 10.87
CA TYR A 83 -2.20 -1.02 10.80
C TYR A 83 -1.63 -0.54 12.14
N GLY A 84 -2.08 -1.09 13.27
CA GLY A 84 -1.70 -0.57 14.59
C GLY A 84 -0.20 -0.50 14.80
N HIS A 85 0.53 -1.57 14.49
CA HIS A 85 1.97 -1.60 14.69
C HIS A 85 2.73 -0.71 13.68
N LEU A 86 2.11 -0.35 12.56
CA LEU A 86 2.73 0.52 11.58
C LEU A 86 2.59 2.00 11.95
N VAL A 87 1.52 2.36 12.66
CA VAL A 87 1.18 3.76 12.92
C VAL A 87 1.39 4.16 14.37
N GLU A 88 1.55 3.23 15.30
CA GLU A 88 1.65 3.51 16.74
C GLU A 88 2.99 3.14 17.36
N THR A 89 3.93 2.62 16.60
CA THR A 89 5.25 2.23 17.08
C THR A 89 6.31 3.30 16.87
N ALA A 90 5.91 4.50 16.66
CA ALA A 90 6.87 5.60 16.46
C ALA A 90 7.65 5.89 17.72
#